data_da665493e47e087a0bba78ab46a8f4a1
#
_entry.id   da665493e47e087a0bba78ab46a8f4a1
#
_cell.length_a   1.000
_cell.length_b   1.000
_cell.length_c   1.000
_cell.angle_alpha   90.00
_cell.angle_beta   90.00
_cell.angle_gamma   90.00
#
_symmetry.space_group_name_H-M   'P 1'
#
loop_
_entity.id
_entity.type
_entity.pdbx_description
1 polymer ?
#
loop_
_entity_poly.entity_id
_entity_poly.type
_entity_poly.pdbx_seq_one_letter_code
_entity_poly.pdbx_strand_id
1 'polypeptide(L)'
;RYAYDNMLSYLTHVKYADKHQYAPSEVATVRGPDYLGIDAQRRETWLKGRAHVKKKVVAENFEDMRERVLQGEFTRDQIMLTDELFDIYSRHQREIDDALSAYGQRRAYRAAAKLRAGEFSTHVVFVHGDAGIGKTRFATDFITEAINAANAHGERWQVYRAATGNPLDDWRGEEVLLLDDLRASAMDANDWLLLLDPYNASPAKARYKNKGEVAPRLIVITATIEPVEEKR
;
A
#
# COMPACT_ATOMS: atom_id res chain seq x y z
N ARG A 1 -2.91 -21.02 -4.95
CA ARG A 1 -2.15 -21.13 -6.21
C ARG A 1 -0.72 -20.60 -6.06
N TYR A 2 -0.49 -19.45 -5.42
CA TYR A 2 0.84 -18.87 -5.18
C TYR A 2 1.73 -19.71 -4.25
N ALA A 3 1.17 -20.28 -3.18
CA ALA A 3 1.94 -21.11 -2.23
C ALA A 3 2.54 -22.33 -2.90
N TYR A 4 1.80 -23.00 -3.76
CA TYR A 4 2.25 -24.17 -4.50
C TYR A 4 3.37 -23.81 -5.50
N ASP A 5 3.22 -22.72 -6.23
CA ASP A 5 4.23 -22.23 -7.18
C ASP A 5 5.54 -21.84 -6.48
N ASN A 6 5.45 -21.23 -5.30
CA ASN A 6 6.61 -20.91 -4.47
C ASN A 6 7.31 -22.17 -3.94
N MET A 7 6.55 -23.20 -3.52
CA MET A 7 7.13 -24.49 -3.13
C MET A 7 7.91 -25.14 -4.27
N LEU A 8 7.35 -25.18 -5.48
CA LEU A 8 8.01 -25.74 -6.65
C LEU A 8 9.32 -25.03 -6.98
N SER A 9 9.31 -23.68 -6.97
CA SER A 9 10.51 -22.89 -7.21
C SER A 9 11.57 -23.00 -6.10
N TYR A 10 11.17 -23.43 -4.90
CA TYR A 10 12.07 -23.63 -3.77
C TYR A 10 12.88 -24.95 -3.90
N LEU A 11 12.37 -25.95 -4.59
CA LEU A 11 13.05 -27.24 -4.74
C LEU A 11 14.42 -27.11 -5.41
N THR A 12 14.57 -26.21 -6.36
CA THR A 12 15.85 -25.94 -7.03
C THR A 12 16.50 -24.63 -6.56
N HIS A 13 15.91 -23.95 -5.58
CA HIS A 13 16.31 -22.62 -5.11
C HIS A 13 16.39 -21.55 -6.22
N VAL A 14 15.70 -21.76 -7.34
CA VAL A 14 15.80 -20.89 -8.52
C VAL A 14 15.50 -19.42 -8.27
N LYS A 15 14.69 -19.10 -7.24
CA LYS A 15 14.40 -17.73 -6.80
C LYS A 15 15.45 -17.15 -5.82
N TYR A 16 16.33 -17.97 -5.27
CA TYR A 16 17.26 -17.61 -4.19
C TYR A 16 18.70 -17.71 -4.65
N ALA A 17 19.25 -16.61 -5.16
CA ALA A 17 20.60 -16.60 -5.74
C ALA A 17 21.74 -16.86 -4.75
N ASP A 18 21.50 -16.59 -3.49
CA ASP A 18 22.38 -16.77 -2.35
C ASP A 18 22.45 -18.21 -1.85
N LYS A 19 21.52 -19.06 -2.28
CA LYS A 19 21.47 -20.49 -1.94
C LYS A 19 22.10 -21.35 -3.03
N HIS A 20 22.57 -22.52 -2.63
CA HIS A 20 23.01 -23.56 -3.60
C HIS A 20 21.89 -23.83 -4.61
N GLN A 21 22.22 -23.80 -5.89
CA GLN A 21 21.26 -24.04 -6.98
C GLN A 21 21.31 -25.53 -7.35
N TYR A 22 20.16 -26.20 -7.21
CA TYR A 22 20.02 -27.59 -7.67
C TYR A 22 19.61 -27.60 -9.13
N ALA A 23 20.13 -28.60 -9.89
CA ALA A 23 19.64 -28.84 -11.24
C ALA A 23 18.21 -29.42 -11.20
N PRO A 24 17.30 -29.04 -12.13
CA PRO A 24 15.96 -29.63 -12.17
C PRO A 24 15.93 -31.16 -12.24
N SER A 25 16.98 -31.77 -12.83
CA SER A 25 17.17 -33.23 -12.91
C SER A 25 17.48 -33.90 -11.56
N GLU A 26 17.87 -33.12 -10.54
CA GLU A 26 18.11 -33.64 -9.18
C GLU A 26 16.79 -33.75 -8.37
N VAL A 27 15.69 -33.24 -8.91
CA VAL A 27 14.36 -33.29 -8.26
C VAL A 27 13.58 -34.50 -8.80
N ALA A 28 13.43 -35.53 -7.98
CA ALA A 28 12.63 -36.71 -8.33
C ALA A 28 11.13 -36.48 -8.09
N THR A 29 10.31 -36.73 -9.10
CA THR A 29 8.85 -36.69 -8.96
C THR A 29 8.32 -38.04 -8.51
N VAL A 30 7.84 -38.13 -7.27
CA VAL A 30 7.28 -39.37 -6.71
C VAL A 30 5.79 -39.49 -7.06
N ARG A 31 5.07 -38.39 -7.15
CA ARG A 31 3.64 -38.36 -7.45
C ARG A 31 3.24 -37.01 -8.07
N GLY A 32 2.43 -37.06 -9.13
CA GLY A 32 1.92 -35.86 -9.81
C GLY A 32 2.61 -35.59 -11.14
N PRO A 33 2.43 -34.39 -11.71
CA PRO A 33 3.09 -33.97 -12.93
C PRO A 33 4.62 -33.93 -12.77
N ASP A 34 5.35 -34.30 -13.82
CA ASP A 34 6.81 -34.31 -13.80
C ASP A 34 7.39 -32.91 -13.55
N TYR A 35 8.34 -32.84 -12.58
CA TYR A 35 8.94 -31.56 -12.19
C TYR A 35 9.74 -30.92 -13.31
N LEU A 36 10.44 -31.73 -14.14
CA LEU A 36 11.20 -31.20 -15.28
C LEU A 36 10.31 -30.43 -16.27
N GLY A 37 9.12 -30.96 -16.55
CA GLY A 37 8.14 -30.28 -17.41
C GLY A 37 7.62 -28.97 -16.80
N ILE A 38 7.39 -28.96 -15.48
CA ILE A 38 6.96 -27.77 -14.76
C ILE A 38 8.08 -26.72 -14.75
N ASP A 39 9.31 -27.10 -14.43
CA ASP A 39 10.48 -26.23 -14.42
C ASP A 39 10.70 -25.59 -15.79
N ALA A 40 10.67 -26.38 -16.86
CA ALA A 40 10.85 -25.89 -18.23
C ALA A 40 9.81 -24.81 -18.60
N GLN A 41 8.56 -24.96 -18.17
CA GLN A 41 7.49 -24.00 -18.44
C GLN A 41 7.57 -22.75 -17.57
N ARG A 42 8.07 -22.84 -16.34
CA ARG A 42 7.94 -21.78 -15.33
C ARG A 42 9.26 -21.12 -14.94
N ARG A 43 10.40 -21.73 -15.28
CA ARG A 43 11.74 -21.26 -14.87
C ARG A 43 12.00 -19.80 -15.22
N GLU A 44 11.64 -19.41 -16.44
CA GLU A 44 11.78 -18.01 -16.87
C GLU A 44 10.97 -17.03 -16.02
N THR A 45 9.73 -17.41 -15.68
CA THR A 45 8.86 -16.62 -14.78
C THR A 45 9.43 -16.54 -13.36
N TRP A 46 9.99 -17.65 -12.87
CA TRP A 46 10.64 -17.68 -11.56
C TRP A 46 11.93 -16.84 -11.53
N LEU A 47 12.73 -16.87 -12.61
CA LEU A 47 13.93 -16.03 -12.74
C LEU A 47 13.59 -14.54 -12.85
N LYS A 48 12.53 -14.18 -13.57
CA LYS A 48 12.02 -12.79 -13.59
C LYS A 48 11.55 -12.34 -12.20
N GLY A 49 10.89 -13.24 -11.46
CA GLY A 49 10.54 -12.99 -10.06
C GLY A 49 11.75 -12.81 -9.15
N ARG A 50 12.85 -13.55 -9.40
CA ARG A 50 14.13 -13.39 -8.70
C ARG A 50 14.76 -12.01 -8.89
N ALA A 51 14.77 -11.51 -10.13
CA ALA A 51 15.28 -10.17 -10.43
C ALA A 51 14.44 -9.09 -9.73
N HIS A 52 13.13 -9.31 -9.62
CA HIS A 52 12.21 -8.39 -8.93
C HIS A 52 12.37 -8.43 -7.40
N VAL A 53 12.61 -9.61 -6.82
CA VAL A 53 12.86 -9.77 -5.38
C VAL A 53 14.20 -9.14 -5.00
N LYS A 54 15.27 -9.31 -5.80
CA LYS A 54 16.56 -8.66 -5.54
C LYS A 54 16.51 -7.13 -5.65
N LYS A 55 15.74 -6.57 -6.58
CA LYS A 55 15.54 -5.12 -6.68
C LYS A 55 14.71 -4.53 -5.53
N LYS A 56 13.93 -5.36 -4.82
CA LYS A 56 12.96 -4.91 -3.82
C LYS A 56 13.50 -4.75 -2.39
N VAL A 57 14.62 -5.38 -2.05
CA VAL A 57 14.97 -5.58 -0.64
C VAL A 57 16.22 -4.84 -0.18
N VAL A 58 17.16 -4.50 -1.05
CA VAL A 58 18.43 -3.91 -0.60
C VAL A 58 18.78 -2.67 -1.42
N ALA A 59 19.00 -1.55 -0.76
CA ALA A 59 19.68 -0.39 -1.32
C ALA A 59 21.20 -0.61 -1.17
N GLU A 60 21.95 -0.31 -2.20
CA GLU A 60 23.42 -0.48 -2.18
C GLU A 60 24.11 0.54 -1.27
N ASN A 61 23.52 1.75 -1.18
CA ASN A 61 24.00 2.84 -0.35
C ASN A 61 22.89 3.88 -0.10
N PHE A 62 23.20 4.93 0.62
CA PHE A 62 22.27 6.02 0.94
C PHE A 62 21.69 6.70 -0.30
N GLU A 63 22.49 7.00 -1.33
CA GLU A 63 22.00 7.69 -2.53
C GLU A 63 21.01 6.82 -3.32
N ASP A 64 21.31 5.53 -3.49
CA ASP A 64 20.40 4.56 -4.10
C ASP A 64 19.10 4.45 -3.30
N MET A 65 19.20 4.34 -1.97
CA MET A 65 18.02 4.29 -1.10
C MET A 65 17.16 5.55 -1.24
N ARG A 66 17.79 6.72 -1.20
CA ARG A 66 17.10 8.01 -1.32
C ARG A 66 16.39 8.16 -2.67
N GLU A 67 17.06 7.80 -3.77
CA GLU A 67 16.47 7.85 -5.11
C GLU A 67 15.26 6.91 -5.21
N ARG A 68 15.38 5.69 -4.72
CA ARG A 68 14.29 4.70 -4.73
C ARG A 68 13.12 5.09 -3.83
N VAL A 69 13.37 5.77 -2.72
CA VAL A 69 12.32 6.39 -1.90
C VAL A 69 11.58 7.48 -2.70
N LEU A 70 12.30 8.35 -3.42
CA LEU A 70 11.70 9.40 -4.25
C LEU A 70 10.92 8.85 -5.47
N GLN A 71 11.20 7.60 -5.87
CA GLN A 71 10.46 6.85 -6.89
C GLN A 71 9.28 6.05 -6.30
N GLY A 72 9.16 5.99 -4.97
CA GLY A 72 8.12 5.23 -4.28
C GLY A 72 8.34 3.72 -4.27
N GLU A 73 9.59 3.28 -4.46
CA GLU A 73 9.94 1.86 -4.42
C GLU A 73 10.02 1.33 -2.98
N PHE A 74 10.37 2.18 -2.01
CA PHE A 74 10.39 1.85 -0.59
C PHE A 74 9.34 2.64 0.18
N THR A 75 8.57 1.92 1.00
CA THR A 75 7.69 2.51 2.00
C THR A 75 8.41 2.63 3.34
N ARG A 76 7.87 3.47 4.25
CA ARG A 76 8.40 3.57 5.61
C ARG A 76 8.43 2.22 6.33
N ASP A 77 7.36 1.42 6.21
CA ASP A 77 7.28 0.12 6.85
C ASP A 77 8.35 -0.84 6.32
N GLN A 78 8.60 -0.85 5.01
CA GLN A 78 9.66 -1.66 4.43
C GLN A 78 11.04 -1.24 4.94
N ILE A 79 11.29 0.06 5.09
CA ILE A 79 12.53 0.60 5.65
C ILE A 79 12.71 0.15 7.10
N MET A 80 11.65 0.25 7.92
CA MET A 80 11.71 -0.10 9.34
C MET A 80 11.79 -1.61 9.61
N LEU A 81 11.26 -2.44 8.69
CA LEU A 81 11.18 -3.89 8.86
C LEU A 81 12.30 -4.67 8.14
N THR A 82 13.20 -3.97 7.42
CA THR A 82 14.32 -4.59 6.70
C THR A 82 15.63 -4.10 7.31
N ASP A 83 16.37 -4.99 7.93
CA ASP A 83 17.57 -4.64 8.71
C ASP A 83 18.60 -3.81 7.92
N GLU A 84 18.86 -4.17 6.66
CA GLU A 84 19.80 -3.47 5.78
C GLU A 84 19.34 -2.06 5.44
N LEU A 85 18.04 -1.86 5.20
CA LEU A 85 17.47 -0.53 4.94
C LEU A 85 17.44 0.30 6.22
N PHE A 86 17.14 -0.33 7.36
CA PHE A 86 17.15 0.35 8.65
C PHE A 86 18.56 0.81 9.05
N ASP A 87 19.60 0.04 8.75
CA ASP A 87 20.99 0.44 9.00
C ASP A 87 21.36 1.72 8.23
N ILE A 88 20.99 1.83 6.95
CA ILE A 88 21.17 3.05 6.17
C ILE A 88 20.30 4.19 6.74
N TYR A 89 19.03 3.91 7.01
CA TYR A 89 18.09 4.88 7.57
C TYR A 89 18.59 5.48 8.89
N SER A 90 19.10 4.64 9.80
CA SER A 90 19.56 5.10 11.12
C SER A 90 20.67 6.15 11.08
N ARG A 91 21.49 6.13 10.02
CA ARG A 91 22.57 7.09 9.79
C ARG A 91 22.13 8.34 9.03
N HIS A 92 21.02 8.25 8.27
CA HIS A 92 20.53 9.29 7.35
C HIS A 92 19.03 9.58 7.55
N GLN A 93 18.57 9.51 8.81
CA GLN A 93 17.15 9.59 9.13
C GLN A 93 16.45 10.80 8.53
N ARG A 94 17.05 11.99 8.71
CA ARG A 94 16.43 13.24 8.27
C ARG A 94 16.28 13.29 6.75
N GLU A 95 17.32 12.94 6.02
CA GLU A 95 17.32 12.98 4.55
C GLU A 95 16.35 11.97 3.94
N ILE A 96 16.23 10.79 4.54
CA ILE A 96 15.25 9.78 4.10
C ILE A 96 13.83 10.21 4.47
N ASP A 97 13.60 10.79 5.64
CA ASP A 97 12.28 11.32 6.03
C ASP A 97 11.85 12.48 5.12
N ASP A 98 12.79 13.36 4.74
CA ASP A 98 12.54 14.43 3.77
C ASP A 98 12.19 13.85 2.39
N ALA A 99 12.87 12.79 1.95
CA ALA A 99 12.59 12.11 0.68
C ALA A 99 11.21 11.43 0.70
N LEU A 100 10.84 10.74 1.79
CA LEU A 100 9.50 10.16 1.98
C LEU A 100 8.41 11.23 1.95
N SER A 101 8.66 12.38 2.60
CA SER A 101 7.74 13.51 2.61
C SER A 101 7.58 14.13 1.21
N ALA A 102 8.68 14.34 0.49
CA ALA A 102 8.66 14.88 -0.87
C ALA A 102 7.93 13.95 -1.85
N TYR A 103 8.17 12.63 -1.74
CA TYR A 103 7.43 11.64 -2.52
C TYR A 103 5.93 11.70 -2.22
N GLY A 104 5.54 11.74 -0.95
CA GLY A 104 4.14 11.83 -0.54
C GLY A 104 3.46 13.08 -1.09
N GLN A 105 4.10 14.24 -0.98
CA GLN A 105 3.56 15.48 -1.55
C GLN A 105 3.36 15.35 -3.07
N ARG A 106 4.36 14.87 -3.80
CA ARG A 106 4.28 14.68 -5.25
C ARG A 106 3.15 13.73 -5.64
N ARG A 107 2.95 12.64 -4.88
CA ARG A 107 1.86 11.68 -5.08
C ARG A 107 0.50 12.36 -4.90
N ALA A 108 0.32 13.13 -3.83
CA ALA A 108 -0.91 13.88 -3.56
C ALA A 108 -1.25 14.86 -4.69
N TYR A 109 -0.29 15.64 -5.16
CA TYR A 109 -0.50 16.55 -6.29
C TYR A 109 -0.89 15.82 -7.57
N ARG A 110 -0.25 14.69 -7.86
CA ARG A 110 -0.60 13.86 -9.03
C ARG A 110 -2.01 13.28 -8.92
N ALA A 111 -2.40 12.80 -7.74
CA ALA A 111 -3.74 12.28 -7.51
C ALA A 111 -4.79 13.37 -7.72
N ALA A 112 -4.60 14.57 -7.14
CA ALA A 112 -5.50 15.69 -7.32
C ALA A 112 -5.61 16.15 -8.78
N ALA A 113 -4.50 16.16 -9.52
CA ALA A 113 -4.52 16.49 -10.95
C ALA A 113 -5.34 15.47 -11.76
N LYS A 114 -5.18 14.17 -11.48
CA LYS A 114 -5.95 13.09 -12.12
C LYS A 114 -7.44 13.15 -11.79
N LEU A 115 -7.78 13.43 -10.52
CA LEU A 115 -9.18 13.62 -10.10
C LEU A 115 -9.82 14.78 -10.87
N ARG A 116 -9.15 15.94 -10.97
CA ARG A 116 -9.65 17.09 -11.76
C ARG A 116 -9.76 16.81 -13.26
N ALA A 117 -8.92 15.94 -13.79
CA ALA A 117 -9.00 15.49 -15.17
C ALA A 117 -10.13 14.47 -15.40
N GLY A 118 -10.82 14.02 -14.34
CA GLY A 118 -11.87 13.02 -14.44
C GLY A 118 -11.34 11.60 -14.71
N GLU A 119 -10.05 11.33 -14.48
CA GLU A 119 -9.47 10.00 -14.67
C GLU A 119 -9.99 8.99 -13.64
N PHE A 120 -10.47 9.46 -12.51
CA PHE A 120 -11.17 8.67 -11.49
C PHE A 120 -12.12 9.54 -10.67
N SER A 121 -12.97 8.90 -9.88
CA SER A 121 -13.74 9.53 -8.80
C SER A 121 -13.40 8.85 -7.47
N THR A 122 -13.51 9.60 -6.36
CA THR A 122 -13.34 9.03 -5.02
C THR A 122 -14.53 8.14 -4.68
N HIS A 123 -14.26 6.89 -4.31
CA HIS A 123 -15.27 5.98 -3.79
C HIS A 123 -15.32 6.04 -2.27
N VAL A 124 -16.53 6.12 -1.71
CA VAL A 124 -16.75 6.13 -0.25
C VAL A 124 -17.53 4.89 0.15
N VAL A 125 -16.98 4.13 1.09
CA VAL A 125 -17.62 2.96 1.69
C VAL A 125 -17.84 3.23 3.16
N PHE A 126 -19.09 3.19 3.59
CA PHE A 126 -19.48 3.38 4.98
C PHE A 126 -19.93 2.05 5.58
N VAL A 127 -19.24 1.61 6.64
CA VAL A 127 -19.50 0.35 7.36
C VAL A 127 -19.97 0.68 8.75
N HIS A 128 -21.26 0.49 9.02
CA HIS A 128 -21.83 0.77 10.34
C HIS A 128 -22.43 -0.48 10.98
N GLY A 129 -22.63 -0.44 12.27
CA GLY A 129 -23.26 -1.50 13.05
C GLY A 129 -22.77 -1.54 14.49
N ASP A 130 -23.28 -2.45 15.29
CA ASP A 130 -22.98 -2.56 16.72
C ASP A 130 -21.50 -2.79 17.02
N ALA A 131 -21.08 -2.46 18.24
CA ALA A 131 -19.72 -2.73 18.70
C ALA A 131 -19.43 -4.23 18.67
N GLY A 132 -18.22 -4.61 18.26
CA GLY A 132 -17.75 -6.00 18.30
C GLY A 132 -18.21 -6.91 17.14
N ILE A 133 -19.05 -6.46 16.19
CA ILE A 133 -19.52 -7.30 15.07
C ILE A 133 -18.48 -7.53 13.96
N GLY A 134 -17.29 -6.94 14.07
CA GLY A 134 -16.20 -7.18 13.10
C GLY A 134 -16.06 -6.14 11.99
N LYS A 135 -16.60 -4.92 12.14
CA LYS A 135 -16.51 -3.82 11.15
C LYS A 135 -15.09 -3.54 10.68
N THR A 136 -14.16 -3.37 11.62
CA THR A 136 -12.75 -3.09 11.32
C THR A 136 -12.10 -4.25 10.54
N ARG A 137 -12.45 -5.49 10.86
CA ARG A 137 -11.97 -6.66 10.11
C ARG A 137 -12.51 -6.65 8.68
N PHE A 138 -13.82 -6.47 8.53
CA PHE A 138 -14.43 -6.35 7.20
C PHE A 138 -13.79 -5.23 6.37
N ALA A 139 -13.61 -4.04 6.96
CA ALA A 139 -12.96 -2.92 6.30
C ALA A 139 -11.52 -3.25 5.86
N THR A 140 -10.77 -3.95 6.71
CA THR A 140 -9.39 -4.37 6.40
C THR A 140 -9.35 -5.40 5.26
N ASP A 141 -10.24 -6.39 5.28
CA ASP A 141 -10.34 -7.41 4.23
C ASP A 141 -10.75 -6.76 2.90
N PHE A 142 -11.76 -5.88 2.92
CA PHE A 142 -12.21 -5.11 1.74
C PHE A 142 -11.10 -4.25 1.14
N ILE A 143 -10.35 -3.52 1.97
CA ILE A 143 -9.21 -2.71 1.52
C ILE A 143 -8.12 -3.60 0.89
N THR A 144 -7.85 -4.75 1.50
CA THR A 144 -6.87 -5.71 0.98
C THR A 144 -7.26 -6.21 -0.41
N GLU A 145 -8.53 -6.51 -0.63
CA GLU A 145 -9.05 -6.91 -1.94
C GLU A 145 -8.94 -5.77 -2.96
N ALA A 146 -9.29 -4.53 -2.58
CA ALA A 146 -9.17 -3.36 -3.44
C ALA A 146 -7.71 -3.10 -3.86
N ILE A 147 -6.76 -3.21 -2.92
CA ILE A 147 -5.33 -3.07 -3.20
C ILE A 147 -4.84 -4.19 -4.13
N ASN A 148 -5.28 -5.44 -3.92
CA ASN A 148 -4.91 -6.55 -4.77
C ASN A 148 -5.46 -6.38 -6.20
N ALA A 149 -6.68 -5.88 -6.35
CA ALA A 149 -7.27 -5.56 -7.64
C ALA A 149 -6.47 -4.45 -8.35
N ALA A 150 -6.13 -3.37 -7.65
CA ALA A 150 -5.30 -2.30 -8.19
C ALA A 150 -3.91 -2.79 -8.64
N ASN A 151 -3.27 -3.63 -7.83
CA ASN A 151 -1.99 -4.24 -8.16
C ASN A 151 -2.06 -5.14 -9.41
N ALA A 152 -3.18 -5.82 -9.63
CA ALA A 152 -3.40 -6.62 -10.84
C ALA A 152 -3.47 -5.75 -12.11
N HIS A 153 -3.86 -4.50 -11.98
CA HIS A 153 -3.86 -3.49 -13.05
C HIS A 153 -2.57 -2.66 -13.12
N GLY A 154 -1.54 -3.03 -12.34
CA GLY A 154 -0.23 -2.34 -12.34
C GLY A 154 -0.20 -1.06 -11.50
N GLU A 155 -1.25 -0.76 -10.77
CA GLU A 155 -1.30 0.36 -9.82
C GLU A 155 -0.78 -0.09 -8.45
N ARG A 156 -0.12 0.82 -7.73
CA ARG A 156 0.37 0.54 -6.36
C ARG A 156 -0.41 1.39 -5.38
N TRP A 157 -1.41 0.77 -4.75
CA TRP A 157 -2.18 1.44 -3.72
C TRP A 157 -1.59 1.20 -2.34
N GLN A 158 -1.63 2.24 -1.53
CA GLN A 158 -1.23 2.21 -0.12
C GLN A 158 -2.40 2.70 0.73
N VAL A 159 -2.51 2.16 1.94
CA VAL A 159 -3.53 2.57 2.90
C VAL A 159 -2.93 3.49 3.95
N TYR A 160 -3.60 4.60 4.20
CA TYR A 160 -3.41 5.42 5.38
C TYR A 160 -4.55 5.18 6.36
N ARG A 161 -4.20 4.81 7.58
CA ARG A 161 -5.15 4.67 8.69
C ARG A 161 -5.12 5.93 9.52
N ALA A 162 -6.25 6.62 9.58
CA ALA A 162 -6.35 7.90 10.27
C ALA A 162 -6.30 7.76 11.79
N ALA A 163 -5.61 8.69 12.44
CA ALA A 163 -5.67 8.84 13.89
C ALA A 163 -6.95 9.56 14.32
N THR A 164 -7.45 9.24 15.52
CA THR A 164 -8.75 9.74 16.02
C THR A 164 -8.82 11.25 16.28
N GLY A 165 -7.69 11.92 16.45
CA GLY A 165 -7.68 13.34 16.85
C GLY A 165 -7.51 14.33 15.69
N ASN A 166 -6.74 13.97 14.67
CA ASN A 166 -6.51 14.78 13.46
C ASN A 166 -6.34 13.81 12.29
N PRO A 167 -7.44 13.42 11.66
CA PRO A 167 -7.44 12.26 10.76
C PRO A 167 -6.57 12.39 9.52
N LEU A 168 -6.12 13.59 9.16
CA LEU A 168 -5.31 13.82 7.95
C LEU A 168 -3.88 14.29 8.23
N ASP A 169 -3.45 14.41 9.49
CA ASP A 169 -2.15 15.01 9.83
C ASP A 169 -0.96 14.29 9.21
N ASP A 170 -1.00 12.97 9.16
CA ASP A 170 0.10 12.14 8.62
C ASP A 170 -0.18 11.55 7.22
N TRP A 171 -1.32 11.90 6.62
CA TRP A 171 -1.64 11.47 5.26
C TRP A 171 -0.62 12.00 4.24
N ARG A 172 -0.13 11.15 3.36
CA ARG A 172 0.96 11.45 2.40
C ARG A 172 0.60 11.05 0.96
N GLY A 173 -0.68 11.22 0.61
CA GLY A 173 -1.16 10.93 -0.73
C GLY A 173 -1.47 9.45 -0.97
N GLU A 174 -1.73 8.68 0.08
CA GLU A 174 -2.17 7.29 -0.03
C GLU A 174 -3.49 7.21 -0.79
N GLU A 175 -3.63 6.17 -1.60
CA GLU A 175 -4.82 5.95 -2.44
C GLU A 175 -6.04 5.56 -1.62
N VAL A 176 -5.82 4.90 -0.46
CA VAL A 176 -6.88 4.45 0.44
C VAL A 176 -6.77 5.19 1.77
N LEU A 177 -7.86 5.80 2.19
CA LEU A 177 -8.03 6.43 3.50
C LEU A 177 -8.97 5.57 4.36
N LEU A 178 -8.47 5.01 5.45
CA LEU A 178 -9.28 4.31 6.44
C LEU A 178 -9.54 5.19 7.66
N LEU A 179 -10.79 5.53 7.88
CA LEU A 179 -11.32 6.26 9.03
C LEU A 179 -11.99 5.27 9.98
N ASP A 180 -11.19 4.62 10.84
CA ASP A 180 -11.67 3.53 11.70
C ASP A 180 -12.24 4.06 13.02
N ASP A 181 -13.52 3.78 13.26
CA ASP A 181 -14.30 4.23 14.43
C ASP A 181 -14.19 5.74 14.71
N LEU A 182 -14.14 6.54 13.64
CA LEU A 182 -13.99 7.97 13.74
C LEU A 182 -15.32 8.61 14.13
N ARG A 183 -15.29 9.45 15.15
CA ARG A 183 -16.48 10.21 15.55
C ARG A 183 -16.76 11.33 14.57
N ALA A 184 -18.04 11.61 14.30
CA ALA A 184 -18.44 12.72 13.44
C ALA A 184 -17.85 14.07 13.87
N SER A 185 -17.61 14.26 15.19
CA SER A 185 -16.97 15.43 15.77
C SER A 185 -15.45 15.55 15.54
N ALA A 186 -14.82 14.56 14.90
CA ALA A 186 -13.38 14.62 14.61
C ALA A 186 -13.03 15.64 13.52
N MET A 187 -13.99 15.99 12.68
CA MET A 187 -13.90 17.07 11.68
C MET A 187 -15.18 17.88 11.70
N ASP A 188 -15.13 19.13 11.26
CA ASP A 188 -16.35 19.93 11.09
C ASP A 188 -17.16 19.46 9.85
N ALA A 189 -18.43 19.86 9.79
CA ALA A 189 -19.33 19.41 8.72
C ALA A 189 -18.83 19.82 7.31
N ASN A 190 -18.21 20.99 7.20
CA ASN A 190 -17.66 21.45 5.92
C ASN A 190 -16.44 20.63 5.49
N ASP A 191 -15.57 20.27 6.44
CA ASP A 191 -14.40 19.44 6.15
C ASP A 191 -14.85 18.03 5.74
N TRP A 192 -15.92 17.48 6.35
CA TRP A 192 -16.54 16.23 5.91
C TRP A 192 -17.08 16.32 4.47
N LEU A 193 -17.86 17.34 4.16
CA LEU A 193 -18.42 17.54 2.82
C LEU A 193 -17.34 17.67 1.76
N LEU A 194 -16.25 18.38 2.07
CA LEU A 194 -15.11 18.52 1.15
C LEU A 194 -14.35 17.19 0.98
N LEU A 195 -14.13 16.44 2.06
CA LEU A 195 -13.41 15.17 1.99
C LEU A 195 -14.18 14.10 1.22
N LEU A 196 -15.49 14.08 1.37
CA LEU A 196 -16.37 13.07 0.76
C LEU A 196 -16.86 13.47 -0.65
N ASP A 197 -16.45 14.62 -1.17
CA ASP A 197 -16.77 15.01 -2.56
C ASP A 197 -16.04 14.05 -3.53
N PRO A 198 -16.77 13.31 -4.37
CA PRO A 198 -16.17 12.30 -5.24
C PRO A 198 -15.40 12.89 -6.42
N TYR A 199 -15.55 14.19 -6.71
CA TYR A 199 -15.05 14.84 -7.92
C TYR A 199 -14.03 15.95 -7.64
N ASN A 200 -13.92 16.41 -6.39
CA ASN A 200 -13.06 17.50 -6.04
C ASN A 200 -12.02 17.07 -4.99
N ALA A 201 -10.78 17.51 -5.17
CA ALA A 201 -9.76 17.36 -4.16
C ALA A 201 -10.04 18.27 -2.96
N SER A 202 -10.02 17.71 -1.77
CA SER A 202 -10.24 18.46 -0.54
C SER A 202 -8.98 19.22 -0.12
N PRO A 203 -9.07 20.53 0.26
CA PRO A 203 -8.00 21.20 0.97
C PRO A 203 -7.90 20.61 2.39
N ALA A 204 -6.86 19.85 2.68
CA ALA A 204 -6.66 19.31 4.01
C ALA A 204 -6.19 20.38 4.98
N LYS A 205 -6.96 20.64 6.02
CA LYS A 205 -6.49 21.38 7.19
C LYS A 205 -5.67 20.42 8.07
N ALA A 206 -4.35 20.57 8.08
CA ALA A 206 -3.47 19.90 9.03
C ALA A 206 -2.94 20.94 10.03
N ARG A 207 -2.80 20.54 11.30
CA ARG A 207 -2.44 21.46 12.41
C ARG A 207 -1.17 22.26 12.20
N TYR A 208 -0.20 21.76 11.44
CA TYR A 208 1.13 22.37 11.35
C TYR A 208 1.63 22.61 9.92
N LYS A 209 0.93 22.09 8.92
CA LYS A 209 1.24 22.34 7.50
C LYS A 209 -0.08 22.31 6.73
N ASN A 210 -0.37 23.36 6.00
CA ASN A 210 -1.40 23.28 4.96
C ASN A 210 -0.96 22.19 3.99
N LYS A 211 -1.50 20.99 4.17
CA LYS A 211 -1.32 19.92 3.18
C LYS A 211 -2.06 20.38 1.94
N GLY A 212 -1.42 20.25 0.83
CA GLY A 212 -1.98 20.55 -0.47
C GLY A 212 -3.35 19.90 -0.64
N GLU A 213 -3.58 19.11 -1.56
CA GLU A 213 -4.89 18.55 -1.89
C GLU A 213 -4.97 17.08 -1.47
N VAL A 214 -6.06 16.70 -0.82
CA VAL A 214 -6.39 15.32 -0.47
C VAL A 214 -7.32 14.75 -1.54
N ALA A 215 -6.89 13.72 -2.23
CA ALA A 215 -7.63 13.08 -3.31
C ALA A 215 -7.42 11.55 -3.26
N PRO A 216 -7.95 10.86 -2.24
CA PRO A 216 -7.89 9.41 -2.18
C PRO A 216 -8.80 8.80 -3.25
N ARG A 217 -8.48 7.60 -3.72
CA ARG A 217 -9.35 6.84 -4.62
C ARG A 217 -10.46 6.11 -3.86
N LEU A 218 -10.17 5.73 -2.63
CA LEU A 218 -11.09 4.99 -1.77
C LEU A 218 -11.03 5.55 -0.34
N ILE A 219 -12.19 5.88 0.20
CA ILE A 219 -12.38 6.21 1.62
C ILE A 219 -13.22 5.11 2.24
N VAL A 220 -12.73 4.48 3.30
CA VAL A 220 -13.48 3.50 4.08
C VAL A 220 -13.68 4.08 5.48
N ILE A 221 -14.94 4.20 5.88
CA ILE A 221 -15.34 4.74 7.18
C ILE A 221 -16.01 3.61 7.96
N THR A 222 -15.53 3.34 9.18
CA THR A 222 -16.27 2.47 10.10
C THR A 222 -16.87 3.30 11.22
N ALA A 223 -18.09 2.99 11.62
CA ALA A 223 -18.77 3.66 12.73
C ALA A 223 -19.64 2.69 13.53
N THR A 224 -19.76 2.97 14.83
CA THR A 224 -20.66 2.23 15.72
C THR A 224 -22.08 2.80 15.70
N ILE A 225 -22.24 4.06 15.29
CA ILE A 225 -23.52 4.77 15.24
C ILE A 225 -23.96 4.88 13.80
N GLU A 226 -25.26 4.64 13.52
CA GLU A 226 -25.85 4.91 12.22
C GLU A 226 -25.72 6.41 11.86
N PRO A 227 -25.54 6.71 10.56
CA PRO A 227 -25.66 8.10 10.12
C PRO A 227 -27.04 8.60 10.56
N VAL A 228 -27.06 9.61 11.43
CA VAL A 228 -28.36 10.16 11.87
C VAL A 228 -29.01 10.78 10.65
N GLU A 229 -30.13 10.21 10.20
CA GLU A 229 -31.06 10.96 9.36
C GLU A 229 -31.46 12.21 10.16
N GLU A 230 -31.01 13.37 9.74
CA GLU A 230 -31.56 14.63 10.26
C GLU A 230 -33.06 14.60 10.01
N LYS A 231 -33.82 14.34 11.07
CA LYS A 231 -35.25 14.55 11.03
C LYS A 231 -35.47 16.05 10.77
N ARG A 232 -35.94 16.34 9.57
CA ARG A 232 -36.49 17.66 9.20
C ARG A 232 -37.62 18.06 10.12
#